data_39da0a107010b8d89f32788a63452f5b
#
_entry.id   39da0a107010b8d89f32788a63452f5b
#
_cell.length_a   1.000
_cell.length_b   1.000
_cell.length_c   1.000
_cell.angle_alpha   90.00
_cell.angle_beta   90.00
_cell.angle_gamma   90.00
#
_symmetry.space_group_name_H-M   'P 1'
#
loop_
_entity.id
_entity.type
_entity.pdbx_description
1 polymer ?
#
loop_
_entity_poly.entity_id
_entity_poly.type
_entity_poly.pdbx_seq_one_letter_code
_entity_poly.pdbx_strand_id
1 'polypeptide(L)'
;MIEVWAPRVERVRLRRPGLDDVAMVAAGDGWWRADVALADGDEYGFVLGEGDDLRPDPRSRRQPHGVHEASAWFDAASFSWTDVAWTGRQLAGGLIYELHLGTFTPEGTLDAAIARFDHLIDIGVTHIELLPVNAFNGTHNW
;
A
#
# COMPACT_ATOMS: atom_id res chain seq x y z
N MET A 1 -16.59 -4.99 1.59
CA MET A 1 -16.85 -4.21 2.84
C MET A 1 -15.65 -3.34 3.12
N ILE A 2 -15.84 -2.03 3.33
CA ILE A 2 -14.80 -1.04 3.60
C ILE A 2 -14.95 -0.56 5.03
N GLU A 3 -13.83 -0.42 5.74
CA GLU A 3 -13.83 -0.04 7.16
C GLU A 3 -12.76 1.01 7.44
N VAL A 4 -13.05 1.91 8.38
CA VAL A 4 -12.07 2.86 8.93
C VAL A 4 -12.29 3.06 10.41
N TRP A 5 -11.20 3.24 11.15
CA TRP A 5 -11.25 3.62 12.55
C TRP A 5 -11.15 5.13 12.69
N ALA A 6 -12.22 5.76 13.18
CA ALA A 6 -12.34 7.20 13.37
C ALA A 6 -13.17 7.49 14.63
N PRO A 7 -12.57 7.31 15.84
CA PRO A 7 -13.31 7.32 17.12
C PRO A 7 -13.77 8.71 17.58
N ARG A 8 -13.31 9.78 16.95
CA ARG A 8 -13.56 11.17 17.39
C ARG A 8 -14.56 11.92 16.53
N VAL A 9 -15.23 11.23 15.60
CA VAL A 9 -16.21 11.86 14.71
C VAL A 9 -17.57 11.23 14.87
N GLU A 10 -18.63 12.01 14.62
CA GLU A 10 -20.02 11.57 14.74
C GLU A 10 -20.56 10.94 13.46
N ARG A 11 -19.87 11.14 12.34
CA ARG A 11 -20.18 10.51 11.05
C ARG A 11 -18.96 10.36 10.17
N VAL A 12 -19.00 9.35 9.32
CA VAL A 12 -18.03 9.12 8.26
C VAL A 12 -18.77 8.82 6.95
N ARG A 13 -18.27 9.33 5.84
CA ARG A 13 -18.72 9.00 4.50
C ARG A 13 -17.59 8.37 3.72
N LEU A 14 -17.89 7.33 2.98
CA LEU A 14 -17.00 6.79 1.96
C LEU A 14 -17.21 7.59 0.67
N ARG A 15 -16.15 8.19 0.16
CA ARG A 15 -16.15 8.93 -1.10
C ARG A 15 -15.41 8.14 -2.15
N ARG A 16 -16.01 8.05 -3.34
CA ARG A 16 -15.37 7.54 -4.56
C ARG A 16 -15.43 8.65 -5.59
N PRO A 17 -14.30 9.06 -6.20
CA PRO A 17 -14.28 10.16 -7.17
C PRO A 17 -15.34 9.98 -8.28
N GLY A 18 -16.13 11.02 -8.53
CA GLY A 18 -17.18 11.01 -9.55
C GLY A 18 -18.48 10.29 -9.17
N LEU A 19 -18.62 9.80 -7.92
CA LEU A 19 -19.83 9.16 -7.42
C LEU A 19 -20.33 9.86 -6.15
N ASP A 20 -21.60 9.63 -5.81
CA ASP A 20 -22.18 10.12 -4.56
C ASP A 20 -21.50 9.47 -3.34
N ASP A 21 -21.34 10.26 -2.28
CA ASP A 21 -20.82 9.78 -1.01
C ASP A 21 -21.77 8.73 -0.40
N VAL A 22 -21.19 7.67 0.14
CA VAL A 22 -21.93 6.63 0.87
C VAL A 22 -21.75 6.84 2.36
N ALA A 23 -22.85 7.03 3.09
CA ALA A 23 -22.82 7.10 4.55
C ALA A 23 -22.33 5.77 5.13
N MET A 24 -21.37 5.84 6.05
CA MET A 24 -20.87 4.67 6.75
C MET A 24 -21.65 4.47 8.06
N VAL A 25 -21.75 3.23 8.48
CA VAL A 25 -22.45 2.82 9.71
C VAL A 25 -21.44 2.61 10.83
N ALA A 26 -21.74 3.15 12.02
CA ALA A 26 -20.94 2.89 13.21
C ALA A 26 -20.99 1.39 13.58
N ALA A 27 -19.81 0.80 13.78
CA ALA A 27 -19.65 -0.63 14.05
C ALA A 27 -19.11 -0.94 15.47
N GLY A 28 -19.10 0.07 16.34
CA GLY A 28 -18.56 -0.03 17.69
C GLY A 28 -17.08 0.32 17.79
N ASP A 29 -16.63 0.68 18.97
CA ASP A 29 -15.22 0.95 19.31
C ASP A 29 -14.50 1.94 18.37
N GLY A 30 -15.25 2.89 17.80
CA GLY A 30 -14.72 3.89 16.87
C GLY A 30 -14.58 3.41 15.43
N TRP A 31 -15.03 2.22 15.10
CA TRP A 31 -15.04 1.70 13.74
C TRP A 31 -16.29 2.12 12.97
N TRP A 32 -16.08 2.36 11.68
CA TRP A 32 -17.11 2.70 10.70
C TRP A 32 -17.03 1.74 9.52
N ARG A 33 -18.18 1.34 8.98
CA ARG A 33 -18.30 0.36 7.90
C ARG A 33 -19.22 0.83 6.79
N ALA A 34 -18.83 0.50 5.55
CA ALA A 34 -19.71 0.59 4.39
C ALA A 34 -19.70 -0.74 3.63
N ASP A 35 -20.89 -1.23 3.28
CA ASP A 35 -21.01 -2.43 2.44
C ASP A 35 -20.93 -2.03 0.97
N VAL A 36 -19.72 -1.69 0.55
CA VAL A 36 -19.39 -1.32 -0.83
C VAL A 36 -18.35 -2.30 -1.34
N ALA A 37 -18.59 -2.87 -2.53
CA ALA A 37 -17.60 -3.62 -3.26
C ALA A 37 -16.75 -2.65 -4.10
N LEU A 38 -15.43 -2.81 -4.04
CA LEU A 38 -14.47 -2.11 -4.87
C LEU A 38 -13.76 -3.12 -5.78
N ALA A 39 -13.56 -2.76 -7.03
CA ALA A 39 -12.72 -3.49 -7.96
C ALA A 39 -11.27 -3.02 -7.83
N ASP A 40 -10.32 -3.82 -8.33
CA ASP A 40 -8.90 -3.42 -8.35
C ASP A 40 -8.73 -2.10 -9.11
N GLY A 41 -8.07 -1.15 -8.47
CA GLY A 41 -7.86 0.20 -9.00
C GLY A 41 -8.96 1.22 -8.69
N ASP A 42 -10.11 0.83 -8.14
CA ASP A 42 -11.15 1.78 -7.74
C ASP A 42 -10.61 2.74 -6.67
N GLU A 43 -10.74 4.03 -6.95
CA GLU A 43 -10.30 5.06 -6.02
C GLU A 43 -11.35 5.35 -4.96
N TYR A 44 -10.87 5.57 -3.73
CA TYR A 44 -11.72 5.87 -2.58
C TYR A 44 -10.98 6.62 -1.49
N GLY A 45 -11.74 7.18 -0.58
CA GLY A 45 -11.26 7.79 0.66
C GLY A 45 -12.40 8.07 1.61
N PHE A 46 -12.10 8.72 2.70
CA PHE A 46 -13.07 9.01 3.75
C PHE A 46 -13.25 10.51 3.93
N VAL A 47 -14.49 10.91 4.19
CA VAL A 47 -14.85 12.27 4.59
C VAL A 47 -15.34 12.21 6.01
N LEU A 48 -14.69 12.96 6.91
CA LEU A 48 -14.89 12.88 8.34
C LEU A 48 -15.74 14.06 8.84
N GLY A 49 -16.77 13.77 9.64
CA GLY A 49 -17.65 14.77 10.24
C GLY A 49 -18.41 15.58 9.18
N GLU A 50 -18.55 16.89 9.44
CA GLU A 50 -19.25 17.85 8.57
C GLU A 50 -18.38 18.41 7.45
N GLY A 51 -17.07 18.09 7.44
CA GLY A 51 -16.14 18.55 6.41
C GLY A 51 -16.43 17.96 5.04
N ASP A 52 -15.67 18.42 4.05
CA ASP A 52 -15.74 17.93 2.67
C ASP A 52 -14.38 17.43 2.15
N ASP A 53 -13.35 17.53 2.97
CA ASP A 53 -11.99 17.06 2.61
C ASP A 53 -11.94 15.54 2.55
N LEU A 54 -11.53 15.01 1.43
CA LEU A 54 -11.21 13.60 1.30
C LEU A 54 -9.93 13.29 2.07
N ARG A 55 -9.95 12.21 2.84
CA ARG A 55 -8.80 11.64 3.52
C ARG A 55 -8.50 10.26 2.96
N PRO A 56 -7.24 9.94 2.64
CA PRO A 56 -6.86 8.59 2.22
C PRO A 56 -7.15 7.56 3.32
N ASP A 57 -7.26 6.31 2.93
CA ASP A 57 -7.33 5.20 3.87
C ASP A 57 -5.96 5.03 4.57
N PRO A 58 -5.89 5.11 5.90
CA PRO A 58 -4.63 4.90 6.63
C PRO A 58 -4.09 3.48 6.49
N ARG A 59 -4.89 2.54 5.99
CA ARG A 59 -4.50 1.16 5.68
C ARG A 59 -4.35 0.90 4.17
N SER A 60 -4.28 1.98 3.38
CA SER A 60 -4.14 1.88 1.92
C SER A 60 -2.90 1.08 1.52
N ARG A 61 -3.08 0.19 0.54
CA ARG A 61 -1.99 -0.54 -0.11
C ARG A 61 -1.54 0.10 -1.42
N ARG A 62 -2.31 1.05 -1.95
CA ARG A 62 -2.01 1.73 -3.21
C ARG A 62 -2.45 3.19 -3.12
N GLN A 63 -1.52 4.10 -3.39
CA GLN A 63 -1.74 5.55 -3.38
C GLN A 63 -1.22 6.16 -4.70
N PRO A 64 -1.99 6.07 -5.78
CA PRO A 64 -1.52 6.41 -7.13
C PRO A 64 -1.18 7.88 -7.31
N HIS A 65 -1.79 8.75 -6.50
CA HIS A 65 -1.63 10.20 -6.59
C HIS A 65 -0.89 10.81 -5.40
N GLY A 66 -0.25 9.96 -4.58
CA GLY A 66 0.48 10.38 -3.39
C GLY A 66 -0.30 10.22 -2.08
N VAL A 67 0.38 10.47 -0.97
CA VAL A 67 -0.08 10.12 0.38
C VAL A 67 -1.23 10.98 0.91
N HIS A 68 -1.56 12.09 0.24
CA HIS A 68 -2.62 12.99 0.66
C HIS A 68 -3.90 12.86 -0.19
N GLU A 69 -3.81 12.11 -1.27
CA GLU A 69 -4.89 11.94 -2.25
C GLU A 69 -5.68 10.64 -2.01
N ALA A 70 -6.65 10.36 -2.88
CA ALA A 70 -7.45 9.15 -2.80
C ALA A 70 -6.57 7.90 -2.80
N SER A 71 -6.95 6.93 -1.99
CA SER A 71 -6.42 5.58 -2.03
C SER A 71 -7.01 4.82 -3.21
N ALA A 72 -6.29 3.84 -3.74
CA ALA A 72 -6.86 2.90 -4.69
C ALA A 72 -6.97 1.50 -4.06
N TRP A 73 -8.09 0.84 -4.32
CA TRP A 73 -8.28 -0.55 -3.89
C TRP A 73 -7.27 -1.45 -4.58
N PHE A 74 -6.67 -2.33 -3.80
CA PHE A 74 -5.71 -3.33 -4.31
C PHE A 74 -6.22 -4.72 -3.98
N ASP A 75 -6.54 -5.48 -5.03
CA ASP A 75 -6.91 -6.89 -4.90
C ASP A 75 -5.67 -7.78 -4.93
N ALA A 76 -5.18 -8.16 -3.76
CA ALA A 76 -4.03 -9.05 -3.64
C ALA A 76 -4.31 -10.48 -4.18
N ALA A 77 -5.58 -10.88 -4.31
CA ALA A 77 -5.94 -12.19 -4.84
C ALA A 77 -5.83 -12.26 -6.38
N SER A 78 -5.74 -11.12 -7.05
CA SER A 78 -5.55 -11.06 -8.51
C SER A 78 -4.14 -11.48 -8.95
N PHE A 79 -3.16 -11.50 -8.04
CA PHE A 79 -1.78 -11.91 -8.35
C PHE A 79 -1.62 -13.43 -8.26
N SER A 80 -1.16 -14.04 -9.34
CA SER A 80 -0.84 -15.47 -9.38
C SER A 80 0.56 -15.74 -8.86
N TRP A 81 0.66 -16.17 -7.62
CA TRP A 81 1.95 -16.56 -7.01
C TRP A 81 2.49 -17.84 -7.65
N THR A 82 3.78 -17.84 -7.94
CA THR A 82 4.47 -19.00 -8.53
C THR A 82 5.47 -19.67 -7.58
N ASP A 83 5.54 -19.20 -6.35
CA ASP A 83 6.49 -19.58 -5.32
C ASP A 83 5.92 -20.52 -4.25
N VAL A 84 4.90 -21.29 -4.57
CA VAL A 84 4.20 -22.19 -3.62
C VAL A 84 5.12 -23.21 -2.91
N ALA A 85 6.25 -23.53 -3.51
CA ALA A 85 7.27 -24.43 -2.94
C ALA A 85 8.32 -23.67 -2.09
N TRP A 86 8.28 -22.35 -2.05
CA TRP A 86 9.26 -21.58 -1.29
C TRP A 86 8.97 -21.65 0.20
N THR A 87 9.94 -22.08 0.99
CA THR A 87 9.84 -22.28 2.44
C THR A 87 10.60 -21.22 3.25
N GLY A 88 11.11 -20.20 2.57
CA GLY A 88 11.99 -19.21 3.18
C GLY A 88 13.44 -19.66 3.28
N ARG A 89 14.29 -18.81 3.83
CA ARG A 89 15.71 -19.10 4.08
C ARG A 89 16.07 -18.61 5.48
N GLN A 90 16.89 -19.41 6.18
CA GLN A 90 17.40 -19.00 7.49
C GLN A 90 18.34 -17.78 7.35
N LEU A 91 18.19 -16.85 8.28
CA LEU A 91 19.04 -15.65 8.34
C LEU A 91 20.44 -15.96 8.89
N ALA A 92 20.55 -16.96 9.77
CA ALA A 92 21.83 -17.34 10.36
C ALA A 92 22.84 -17.77 9.27
N GLY A 93 23.97 -17.07 9.22
CA GLY A 93 24.99 -17.24 8.17
C GLY A 93 24.62 -16.60 6.83
N GLY A 94 23.55 -15.85 6.76
CA GLY A 94 23.15 -15.12 5.57
C GLY A 94 23.95 -13.83 5.39
N LEU A 95 24.05 -13.38 4.13
CA LEU A 95 24.54 -12.08 3.74
C LEU A 95 23.35 -11.23 3.31
N ILE A 96 23.08 -10.17 4.05
CA ILE A 96 21.99 -9.21 3.76
C ILE A 96 22.57 -8.07 2.93
N TYR A 97 21.89 -7.75 1.83
CA TYR A 97 22.17 -6.57 1.03
C TYR A 97 21.01 -5.58 1.17
N GLU A 98 21.28 -4.48 1.85
CA GLU A 98 20.33 -3.36 1.94
C GLU A 98 20.40 -2.54 0.65
N LEU A 99 19.29 -2.34 -0.02
CA LEU A 99 19.24 -1.55 -1.24
C LEU A 99 18.15 -0.48 -1.19
N HIS A 100 18.52 0.71 -1.62
CA HIS A 100 17.57 1.79 -1.84
C HIS A 100 17.02 1.70 -3.26
N LEU A 101 15.73 1.34 -3.38
CA LEU A 101 15.11 1.05 -4.66
C LEU A 101 15.26 2.18 -5.69
N GLY A 102 15.08 3.44 -5.26
CA GLY A 102 15.16 4.61 -6.14
C GLY A 102 16.57 4.95 -6.64
N THR A 103 17.63 4.33 -6.08
CA THR A 103 19.03 4.60 -6.47
C THR A 103 19.81 3.38 -6.90
N PHE A 104 19.25 2.18 -6.72
CA PHE A 104 19.93 0.92 -7.06
C PHE A 104 20.09 0.73 -8.56
N THR A 105 19.13 1.24 -9.36
CA THR A 105 19.21 1.26 -10.82
C THR A 105 18.86 2.65 -11.35
N PRO A 106 19.28 3.01 -12.57
CA PRO A 106 18.89 4.30 -13.16
C PRO A 106 17.37 4.51 -13.25
N GLU A 107 16.61 3.43 -13.45
CA GLU A 107 15.16 3.43 -13.55
C GLU A 107 14.47 3.60 -12.20
N GLY A 108 15.10 3.16 -11.10
CA GLY A 108 14.57 3.25 -9.74
C GLY A 108 13.30 2.43 -9.51
N THR A 109 13.14 1.28 -10.21
CA THR A 109 11.93 0.44 -10.14
C THR A 109 12.24 -0.97 -9.65
N LEU A 110 11.21 -1.67 -9.13
CA LEU A 110 11.33 -3.09 -8.73
C LEU A 110 11.74 -3.98 -9.91
N ASP A 111 11.17 -3.78 -11.09
CA ASP A 111 11.48 -4.59 -12.27
C ASP A 111 12.96 -4.42 -12.69
N ALA A 112 13.49 -3.20 -12.65
CA ALA A 112 14.88 -2.95 -12.94
C ALA A 112 15.81 -3.55 -11.87
N ALA A 113 15.38 -3.55 -10.60
CA ALA A 113 16.12 -4.18 -9.51
C ALA A 113 16.22 -5.71 -9.70
N ILE A 114 15.13 -6.37 -10.10
CA ILE A 114 15.10 -7.82 -10.38
C ILE A 114 16.14 -8.18 -11.42
N ALA A 115 16.32 -7.38 -12.47
CA ALA A 115 17.32 -7.61 -13.52
C ALA A 115 18.79 -7.58 -13.01
N ARG A 116 19.03 -7.14 -11.77
CA ARG A 116 20.35 -7.09 -11.13
C ARG A 116 20.57 -8.19 -10.07
N PHE A 117 19.57 -9.01 -9.78
CA PHE A 117 19.67 -10.00 -8.71
C PHE A 117 20.68 -11.10 -9.00
N ASP A 118 20.90 -11.48 -10.25
CA ASP A 118 21.94 -12.46 -10.60
C ASP A 118 23.32 -12.01 -10.13
N HIS A 119 23.65 -10.73 -10.29
CA HIS A 119 24.89 -10.16 -9.75
C HIS A 119 24.98 -10.29 -8.22
N LEU A 120 23.89 -10.03 -7.51
CA LEU A 120 23.85 -10.16 -6.05
C LEU A 120 24.03 -11.63 -5.62
N ILE A 121 23.45 -12.57 -6.36
CA ILE A 121 23.60 -14.02 -6.14
C ILE A 121 25.06 -14.42 -6.33
N ASP A 122 25.71 -13.96 -7.40
CA ASP A 122 27.09 -14.27 -7.74
C ASP A 122 28.07 -13.83 -6.64
N ILE A 123 27.79 -12.72 -5.95
CA ILE A 123 28.63 -12.25 -4.83
C ILE A 123 28.20 -12.85 -3.48
N GLY A 124 27.25 -13.78 -3.47
CA GLY A 124 26.86 -14.54 -2.28
C GLY A 124 25.76 -13.92 -1.41
N VAL A 125 25.07 -12.88 -1.89
CA VAL A 125 23.92 -12.30 -1.19
C VAL A 125 22.80 -13.33 -1.09
N THR A 126 22.24 -13.46 0.10
CA THR A 126 21.18 -14.44 0.39
C THR A 126 19.85 -13.79 0.76
N HIS A 127 19.89 -12.55 1.20
CA HIS A 127 18.72 -11.77 1.63
C HIS A 127 18.85 -10.33 1.11
N ILE A 128 17.75 -9.74 0.75
CA ILE A 128 17.67 -8.35 0.33
C ILE A 128 16.78 -7.60 1.31
N GLU A 129 17.23 -6.45 1.79
CA GLU A 129 16.43 -5.49 2.52
C GLU A 129 16.08 -4.35 1.57
N LEU A 130 14.78 -4.24 1.24
CA LEU A 130 14.27 -3.25 0.32
C LEU A 130 13.79 -2.00 1.06
N LEU A 131 14.27 -0.83 0.64
CA LEU A 131 13.77 0.46 1.11
C LEU A 131 13.90 1.53 0.00
N PRO A 132 13.07 2.59 0.06
CA PRO A 132 11.75 2.61 0.66
C PRO A 132 10.73 1.90 -0.24
N VAL A 133 9.70 1.27 0.35
CA VAL A 133 8.62 0.63 -0.42
C VAL A 133 7.25 1.27 -0.16
N ASN A 134 7.13 2.13 0.86
CA ASN A 134 5.91 2.85 1.17
C ASN A 134 5.80 4.14 0.36
N ALA A 135 4.56 4.54 0.02
CA ALA A 135 4.30 5.87 -0.50
C ALA A 135 4.71 6.94 0.53
N PHE A 136 5.29 8.05 0.06
CA PHE A 136 5.78 9.13 0.89
C PHE A 136 5.52 10.49 0.23
N ASN A 137 5.62 11.56 1.02
CA ASN A 137 5.46 12.90 0.53
C ASN A 137 6.81 13.45 0.03
N GLY A 138 6.84 13.93 -1.22
CA GLY A 138 8.05 14.47 -1.84
C GLY A 138 8.69 13.53 -2.85
N THR A 139 9.93 13.86 -3.25
CA THR A 139 10.69 13.14 -4.29
C THR A 139 11.92 12.42 -3.75
N HIS A 140 12.20 12.59 -2.47
CA HIS A 140 13.36 12.00 -1.81
C HIS A 140 12.92 11.42 -0.46
N ASN A 141 13.19 10.14 -0.24
CA ASN A 141 12.83 9.43 0.98
C ASN A 141 14.05 8.72 1.56
N TRP A 142 15.05 9.49 1.90
CA TRP A 142 16.26 9.06 2.57
C TRP A 142 16.82 10.12 3.53
#